data_4556b7d72a94bd94f9689bd3d9b22c8a
#
_entry.id   4556b7d72a94bd94f9689bd3d9b22c8a
#
_cell.length_a   1.000
_cell.length_b   1.000
_cell.length_c   1.000
_cell.angle_alpha   90.00
_cell.angle_beta   90.00
_cell.angle_gamma   90.00
#
_symmetry.space_group_name_H-M   'P 1'
#
loop_
_entity.id
_entity.type
_entity.pdbx_description
1 polymer ?
#
loop_
_entity_poly.entity_id
_entity_poly.type
_entity_poly.pdbx_seq_one_letter_code
_entity_poly.pdbx_strand_id
1 'polypeptide(L)' 'MENKEKLAVQLNEQLKNSLLSSSLPPEEILALMMKLCLSLMQVTQSNLIEMKTSDGRKLSLKLDTPSIH' A
#
# COMPACT_ATOMS: atom_id res chain seq x y z
N MET A 1 12.11 22.62 7.72
CA MET A 1 11.16 21.62 8.19
C MET A 1 10.67 20.76 7.02
N GLU A 2 10.69 19.48 7.20
CA GLU A 2 10.27 18.56 6.14
C GLU A 2 8.82 18.77 5.80
N ASN A 3 8.51 18.79 4.51
CA ASN A 3 7.14 18.87 4.03
C ASN A 3 6.66 17.47 3.67
N LYS A 4 5.77 16.93 4.49
CA LYS A 4 5.25 15.58 4.27
C LYS A 4 4.56 15.44 2.92
N GLU A 5 3.87 16.48 2.49
CA GLU A 5 3.17 16.42 1.21
C GLU A 5 4.15 16.30 0.06
N LYS A 6 5.25 17.02 0.12
CA LYS A 6 6.28 16.96 -0.91
C LYS A 6 6.91 15.58 -0.94
N LEU A 7 7.22 15.01 0.23
CA LEU A 7 7.79 13.68 0.32
C LEU A 7 6.83 12.64 -0.22
N ALA A 8 5.55 12.79 0.08
CA ALA A 8 4.53 11.86 -0.41
C ALA A 8 4.41 11.91 -1.92
N VAL A 9 4.45 13.12 -2.50
CA VAL A 9 4.40 13.28 -3.95
C VAL A 9 5.62 12.61 -4.60
N GLN A 10 6.80 12.82 -4.04
CA GLN A 10 8.02 12.21 -4.56
C GLN A 10 7.94 10.69 -4.52
N LEU A 11 7.53 10.12 -3.41
CA LEU A 11 7.42 8.68 -3.28
C LEU A 11 6.39 8.13 -4.25
N ASN A 12 5.24 8.81 -4.37
CA ASN A 12 4.19 8.38 -5.29
C ASN A 12 4.70 8.35 -6.73
N GLU A 13 5.45 9.38 -7.14
CA GLU A 13 6.00 9.42 -8.48
C GLU A 13 7.01 8.31 -8.72
N GLN A 14 7.87 8.03 -7.74
CA GLN A 14 8.85 6.97 -7.85
C GLN A 14 8.18 5.61 -7.98
N LEU A 15 7.18 5.35 -7.15
CA LEU A 15 6.44 4.09 -7.22
C LEU A 15 5.73 3.94 -8.56
N LYS A 16 5.07 5.00 -8.99
CA LYS A 16 4.32 5.00 -10.24
C LYS A 16 5.25 4.72 -11.42
N ASN A 17 6.40 5.39 -11.46
CA ASN A 17 7.35 5.19 -12.53
C ASN A 17 7.91 3.76 -12.53
N SER A 18 8.19 3.22 -11.36
CA SER A 18 8.66 1.84 -11.25
C SER A 18 7.62 0.85 -11.74
N LEU A 19 6.35 1.08 -11.39
CA LEU A 19 5.27 0.20 -11.82
C LEU A 19 5.07 0.25 -13.33
N LEU A 20 5.12 1.46 -13.89
CA LEU A 20 4.92 1.63 -15.33
C LEU A 20 6.04 1.02 -16.17
N SER A 21 7.25 1.01 -15.62
CA SER A 21 8.40 0.45 -16.34
C SER A 21 8.57 -1.05 -16.10
N SER A 22 7.77 -1.63 -15.22
CA SER A 22 7.84 -3.06 -14.93
C SER A 22 7.17 -3.88 -16.03
N SER A 23 7.73 -5.05 -16.30
CA SER A 23 7.12 -5.97 -17.24
C SER A 23 6.28 -7.05 -16.55
N LEU A 24 6.10 -6.95 -15.24
CA LEU A 24 5.25 -7.88 -14.51
C LEU A 24 3.77 -7.63 -14.82
N PRO A 25 2.96 -8.70 -14.85
CA PRO A 25 1.51 -8.53 -14.99
C PRO A 25 0.93 -7.76 -13.81
N PRO A 26 -0.17 -7.03 -14.02
CA PRO A 26 -0.76 -6.24 -12.93
C PRO A 26 -1.11 -7.04 -11.68
N GLU A 27 -1.54 -8.29 -11.83
CA GLU A 27 -1.88 -9.12 -10.69
C GLU A 27 -0.67 -9.39 -9.81
N GLU A 28 0.49 -9.60 -10.43
CA GLU A 28 1.70 -9.85 -9.66
C GLU A 28 2.23 -8.58 -9.03
N ILE A 29 2.08 -7.45 -9.69
CA ILE A 29 2.42 -6.17 -9.10
C ILE A 29 1.58 -5.94 -7.85
N LEU A 30 0.29 -6.18 -7.95
CA LEU A 30 -0.62 -6.00 -6.84
C LEU A 30 -0.25 -6.92 -5.67
N ALA A 31 0.11 -8.17 -5.97
CA ALA A 31 0.53 -9.11 -4.93
C ALA A 31 1.78 -8.63 -4.20
N LEU A 32 2.75 -8.09 -4.94
CA LEU A 32 3.95 -7.54 -4.32
C LEU A 32 3.63 -6.33 -3.45
N MET A 33 2.74 -5.48 -3.91
CA MET A 33 2.34 -4.33 -3.12
C MET A 33 1.61 -4.74 -1.84
N MET A 34 0.83 -5.81 -1.91
CA MET A 34 0.18 -6.34 -0.71
C MET A 34 1.21 -6.84 0.30
N LYS A 35 2.28 -7.47 -0.16
CA LYS A 35 3.36 -7.88 0.73
C LYS A 35 4.03 -6.70 1.40
N LEU A 36 4.26 -5.64 0.65
CA LEU A 36 4.83 -4.41 1.22
C LEU A 36 3.87 -3.79 2.23
N CYS A 37 2.59 -3.79 1.93
CA CYS A 37 1.58 -3.30 2.85
C CYS A 37 1.59 -4.11 4.15
N LEU A 38 1.70 -5.43 4.03
CA LEU A 38 1.78 -6.29 5.21
C LEU A 38 2.97 -5.90 6.08
N SER A 39 4.14 -5.71 5.46
CA SER A 39 5.33 -5.32 6.20
C SER A 39 5.14 -4.02 6.94
N LEU A 40 4.55 -3.03 6.28
CA LEU A 40 4.29 -1.74 6.91
C LEU A 40 3.27 -1.83 8.03
N MET A 41 2.24 -2.66 7.84
CA MET A 41 1.25 -2.87 8.89
C MET A 41 1.86 -3.51 10.12
N GLN A 42 2.80 -4.44 9.92
CA GLN A 42 3.49 -5.07 11.04
C GLN A 42 4.37 -4.09 11.78
N VAL A 43 5.09 -3.23 11.05
CA VAL A 43 5.94 -2.22 11.67
C VAL A 43 5.12 -1.23 12.48
N THR A 44 3.97 -0.81 11.97
CA THR A 44 3.10 0.14 12.64
C THR A 44 2.13 -0.52 13.60
N GLN A 45 2.12 -1.84 13.66
CA GLN A 45 1.21 -2.64 14.49
C GLN A 45 -0.26 -2.31 14.19
N SER A 46 -0.54 -2.08 12.92
CA SER A 46 -1.90 -1.81 12.44
C SER A 46 -2.53 -3.09 11.91
N ASN A 47 -3.79 -3.32 12.25
CA ASN A 47 -4.53 -4.47 11.75
C ASN A 47 -5.57 -4.10 10.72
N LEU A 48 -5.88 -2.83 10.59
CA LEU A 48 -6.86 -2.35 9.64
C LEU A 48 -6.45 -0.96 9.16
N ILE A 49 -6.38 -0.80 7.86
CA ILE A 49 -6.13 0.50 7.24
C ILE A 49 -7.23 0.73 6.21
N GLU A 50 -7.87 1.89 6.29
CA GLU A 50 -8.93 2.24 5.39
C GLU A 50 -8.61 3.54 4.68
N MET A 51 -8.99 3.60 3.41
CA MET A 51 -8.78 4.78 2.59
C MET A 51 -10.01 5.03 1.75
N LYS A 52 -10.42 6.29 1.69
CA LYS A 52 -11.53 6.68 0.82
C LYS A 52 -10.97 7.03 -0.55
N THR A 53 -11.55 6.44 -1.57
CA THR A 53 -11.12 6.72 -2.94
C THR A 53 -11.80 7.98 -3.46
N SER A 54 -11.26 8.52 -4.54
CA SER A 54 -11.80 9.75 -5.12
C SER A 54 -13.20 9.57 -5.71
N ASP A 55 -13.58 8.35 -6.06
CA ASP A 55 -14.90 8.06 -6.60
C ASP A 55 -15.92 7.67 -5.53
N GLY A 56 -15.58 7.87 -4.26
CA GLY A 56 -16.50 7.65 -3.15
C GLY A 56 -16.47 6.25 -2.57
N ARG A 57 -15.62 5.37 -3.08
CA ARG A 57 -15.49 4.03 -2.53
C ARG A 57 -14.50 4.01 -1.38
N LYS A 58 -14.48 2.92 -0.66
CA LYS A 58 -13.55 2.73 0.44
C LYS A 58 -12.70 1.50 0.16
N LEU A 59 -11.39 1.68 0.27
CA LEU A 59 -10.45 0.57 0.15
C LEU A 59 -9.96 0.22 1.54
N SER A 60 -10.09 -1.05 1.91
CA SER A 60 -9.70 -1.52 3.23
C SER A 60 -8.65 -2.61 3.11
N LEU A 61 -7.65 -2.55 3.96
CA LEU A 61 -6.67 -3.60 4.15
C LEU A 61 -6.81 -4.12 5.57
N LYS A 62 -7.18 -5.37 5.71
CA LYS A 62 -7.40 -5.96 7.02
C LYS A 62 -6.48 -7.15 7.20
N LEU A 63 -5.78 -7.17 8.32
CA LEU A 63 -4.94 -8.30 8.69
C LEU A 63 -5.69 -9.13 9.73
N ASP A 64 -6.08 -10.31 9.32
CA ASP A 64 -6.81 -11.20 10.20
C ASP A 64 -5.90 -11.77 11.27
N THR A 65 -6.47 -12.02 12.45
CA THR A 65 -5.74 -12.71 13.50
C THR A 65 -5.54 -14.16 13.09
N PRO A 66 -4.36 -14.73 13.42
CA PRO A 66 -4.14 -16.13 13.08
C PRO A 66 -5.12 -17.05 13.79
N SER A 67 -5.57 -18.06 13.08
CA SER A 67 -6.36 -19.12 13.70
C SER A 67 -5.47 -19.94 14.62
N ILE A 68 -5.96 -20.18 15.82
CA ILE A 68 -5.26 -21.01 16.78
C ILE A 68 -6.09 -22.29 17.01
N HIS A 69 -5.45 -23.39 16.76
CA HIS A 69 -6.11 -24.69 16.94
C HIS A 69 -5.30 -25.58 17.85
#